data_ddd0c7ca4c0e20bd698d3acbc37937f3
#
_entry.id   ddd0c7ca4c0e20bd698d3acbc37937f3
#
_cell.length_a   1.000
_cell.length_b   1.000
_cell.length_c   1.000
_cell.angle_alpha   90.00
_cell.angle_beta   90.00
_cell.angle_gamma   90.00
#
_symmetry.space_group_name_H-M   'P 1'
#
loop_
_entity.id
_entity.type
_entity.pdbx_description
1 polymer ?
#
loop_
_entity_poly.entity_id
_entity_poly.type
_entity_poly.pdbx_seq_one_letter_code
_entity_poly.pdbx_strand_id
1 'polypeptide(L)' 'MIKFKIHIRMAEKRLSQKTVSQYVGITPTVMGKYFHGTITRINPEHLDKFCKLLNCNTQDLIEYIPDEIQTQE' A
#
# COMPACT_ATOMS: atom_id res chain seq x y z
N MET A 1 -9.10 11.73 2.30
CA MET A 1 -9.09 10.27 2.21
C MET A 1 -7.67 9.78 1.94
N ILE A 2 -7.41 8.54 2.27
CA ILE A 2 -6.11 7.92 2.01
C ILE A 2 -6.24 7.04 0.78
N LYS A 3 -5.37 7.25 -0.18
CA LYS A 3 -5.34 6.45 -1.40
C LYS A 3 -4.11 5.56 -1.39
N PHE A 4 -4.29 4.28 -1.66
CA PHE A 4 -3.19 3.32 -1.69
C PHE A 4 -2.71 3.13 -3.12
N LYS A 5 -1.38 3.08 -3.28
CA LYS A 5 -0.76 2.92 -4.59
C LYS A 5 0.18 1.73 -4.62
N ILE A 6 0.05 0.84 -3.63
CA ILE A 6 0.93 -0.33 -3.54
C ILE A 6 0.78 -1.19 -4.78
N HIS A 7 -0.45 -1.39 -5.26
CA HIS A 7 -0.70 -2.20 -6.45
C HIS A 7 0.00 -1.63 -7.68
N ILE A 8 0.12 -0.31 -7.76
CA ILE A 8 0.79 0.33 -8.88
C ILE A 8 2.28 0.03 -8.84
N ARG A 9 2.88 0.15 -7.66
CA ARG A 9 4.31 -0.14 -7.53
C ARG A 9 4.61 -1.60 -7.79
N MET A 10 3.71 -2.49 -7.34
CA MET A 10 3.87 -3.92 -7.59
C MET A 10 3.82 -4.21 -9.09
N ALA A 11 2.90 -3.58 -9.80
CA ALA A 11 2.78 -3.79 -11.24
C ALA A 11 4.04 -3.33 -11.96
N GLU A 12 4.61 -2.21 -11.54
CA GLU A 12 5.84 -1.70 -12.14
C GLU A 12 7.00 -2.68 -11.97
N LYS A 13 7.02 -3.38 -10.83
CA LYS A 13 8.08 -4.35 -10.54
C LYS A 13 7.71 -5.76 -10.99
N ARG A 14 6.51 -5.95 -11.52
CA ARG A 14 5.99 -7.26 -11.96
C ARG A 14 6.01 -8.28 -10.84
N LEU A 15 5.60 -7.83 -9.65
CA LEU A 15 5.57 -8.69 -8.48
C LEU A 15 4.14 -9.11 -8.18
N SER A 16 3.95 -10.42 -7.86
CA SER A 16 2.64 -10.93 -7.49
C SER A 16 2.37 -10.68 -6.02
N GLN A 17 1.09 -10.74 -5.65
CA GLN A 17 0.73 -10.60 -4.24
C GLN A 17 1.38 -11.70 -3.40
N LYS A 18 1.47 -12.91 -3.95
CA LYS A 18 2.08 -14.03 -3.22
C LYS A 18 3.54 -13.72 -2.88
N THR A 19 4.30 -13.25 -3.87
CA THR A 19 5.70 -12.93 -3.65
C THR A 19 5.86 -11.81 -2.62
N VAL A 20 5.06 -10.77 -2.76
CA VAL A 20 5.15 -9.62 -1.85
C VAL A 20 4.74 -10.01 -0.43
N SER A 21 3.67 -10.79 -0.30
CA SER A 21 3.22 -11.21 1.03
C SER A 21 4.26 -12.06 1.73
N GLN A 22 4.96 -12.91 1.00
CA GLN A 22 6.01 -13.74 1.57
C GLN A 22 7.18 -12.89 2.05
N TYR A 23 7.55 -11.89 1.27
CA TYR A 23 8.64 -11.02 1.66
C TYR A 23 8.28 -10.19 2.90
N VAL A 24 7.07 -9.65 2.92
CA VAL A 24 6.62 -8.79 4.01
C VAL A 24 6.28 -9.62 5.25
N GLY A 25 5.89 -10.88 5.06
CA GLY A 25 5.55 -11.75 6.18
C GLY A 25 4.10 -11.58 6.62
N ILE A 26 3.21 -11.36 5.68
CA ILE A 26 1.78 -11.20 5.97
C ILE A 26 0.98 -12.28 5.26
N THR A 27 -0.24 -12.49 5.74
CA THR A 27 -1.14 -13.48 5.15
C THR A 27 -1.70 -12.96 3.84
N PRO A 28 -2.19 -13.86 2.98
CA PRO A 28 -2.83 -13.41 1.73
C PRO A 28 -4.02 -12.48 1.98
N THR A 29 -4.75 -12.70 3.07
CA THR A 29 -5.89 -11.84 3.40
C THR A 29 -5.42 -10.41 3.69
N VAL A 30 -4.37 -10.27 4.50
CA VAL A 30 -3.83 -8.95 4.82
C VAL A 30 -3.22 -8.32 3.58
N MET A 31 -2.53 -9.11 2.77
CA MET A 31 -1.97 -8.60 1.52
C MET A 31 -3.06 -8.03 0.63
N GLY A 32 -4.19 -8.74 0.52
CA GLY A 32 -5.31 -8.25 -0.27
C GLY A 32 -5.82 -6.91 0.22
N LYS A 33 -5.86 -6.72 1.53
CA LYS A 33 -6.31 -5.45 2.09
C LYS A 33 -5.38 -4.30 1.72
N TYR A 34 -4.08 -4.54 1.74
CA TYR A 34 -3.12 -3.54 1.28
C TYR A 34 -3.26 -3.29 -0.22
N PHE A 35 -3.42 -4.36 -0.98
CA PHE A 35 -3.50 -4.27 -2.43
C PHE A 35 -4.72 -3.48 -2.87
N HIS A 36 -5.88 -3.74 -2.24
CA HIS A 36 -7.13 -3.08 -2.61
C HIS A 36 -7.39 -1.79 -1.83
N GLY A 37 -6.53 -1.46 -0.89
CA GLY A 37 -6.67 -0.22 -0.12
C GLY A 37 -7.78 -0.24 0.90
N THR A 38 -8.16 -1.43 1.39
CA THR A 38 -9.22 -1.56 2.38
C THR A 38 -8.69 -1.76 3.78
N ILE A 39 -7.38 -1.76 3.95
CA ILE A 39 -6.79 -1.96 5.26
C ILE A 39 -7.05 -0.75 6.15
N THR A 40 -7.39 -1.02 7.42
CA THR A 40 -7.68 0.06 8.36
C THR A 40 -6.59 0.24 9.39
N ARG A 41 -5.78 -0.79 9.63
CA ARG A 41 -4.69 -0.72 10.60
C ARG A 41 -3.38 -1.01 9.86
N ILE A 42 -2.65 0.06 9.60
CA ILE A 42 -1.38 -0.05 8.88
C ILE A 42 -0.28 -0.27 9.89
N ASN A 43 0.54 -1.30 9.65
CA ASN A 43 1.67 -1.61 10.50
C ASN A 43 2.92 -0.97 9.90
N PRO A 44 3.63 -0.12 10.65
CA PRO A 44 4.82 0.53 10.12
C PRO A 44 5.89 -0.44 9.64
N GLU A 45 6.01 -1.61 10.27
CA GLU A 45 6.98 -2.60 9.82
C GLU A 45 6.63 -3.13 8.44
N HIS A 46 5.34 -3.28 8.16
CA HIS A 46 4.90 -3.70 6.84
C HIS A 46 5.26 -2.65 5.81
N LEU A 47 5.04 -1.37 6.13
CA LEU A 47 5.39 -0.29 5.22
C LEU A 47 6.89 -0.26 4.95
N ASP A 48 7.69 -0.50 5.98
CA ASP A 48 9.14 -0.53 5.82
C ASP A 48 9.55 -1.61 4.81
N LYS A 49 8.95 -2.78 4.92
CA LYS A 49 9.28 -3.88 4.02
C LYS A 49 8.75 -3.64 2.61
N PHE A 50 7.57 -3.04 2.48
CA PHE A 50 7.09 -2.65 1.17
C PHE A 50 8.06 -1.67 0.50
N CYS A 51 8.53 -0.69 1.24
CA CYS A 51 9.45 0.30 0.69
C CYS A 51 10.76 -0.36 0.25
N LYS A 52 11.28 -1.28 1.04
CA LYS A 52 12.52 -1.97 0.69
C LYS A 52 12.34 -2.84 -0.55
N LEU A 53 11.27 -3.60 -0.59
CA LEU A 53 11.03 -4.51 -1.72
C LEU A 53 10.75 -3.73 -3.00
N LEU A 54 9.93 -2.69 -2.90
CA LEU A 54 9.50 -1.93 -4.07
C LEU A 54 10.45 -0.77 -4.38
N ASN A 55 11.47 -0.58 -3.54
CA ASN A 55 12.50 0.44 -3.74
C ASN A 55 11.88 1.82 -3.92
N CYS A 56 11.06 2.22 -2.96
CA CYS A 56 10.37 3.50 -3.01
C CYS A 56 10.17 4.04 -1.60
N ASN A 57 9.60 5.22 -1.51
CA ASN A 57 9.30 5.86 -0.23
C ASN A 57 7.84 5.62 0.15
N THR A 58 7.49 5.91 1.40
CA THR A 58 6.11 5.73 1.85
C THR A 58 5.13 6.57 1.06
N GLN A 59 5.52 7.77 0.66
CA GLN A 59 4.63 8.62 -0.13
C GLN A 59 4.35 8.05 -1.51
N ASP A 60 5.15 7.08 -1.95
CA ASP A 60 4.90 6.38 -3.20
C ASP A 60 3.90 5.24 -3.02
N LEU A 61 3.62 4.87 -1.78
CA LEU A 61 2.71 3.78 -1.47
C LEU A 61 1.33 4.27 -1.06
N ILE A 62 1.26 5.38 -0.34
CA ILE A 62 0.01 5.95 0.12
C ILE A 62 0.03 7.45 -0.11
N GLU A 63 -1.16 7.99 -0.31
CA GLU A 63 -1.31 9.41 -0.60
C GLU A 63 -2.53 9.94 0.12
N TYR A 64 -2.40 11.14 0.69
CA TYR A 64 -3.54 11.79 1.31
C TYR A 64 -4.19 12.71 0.30
N ILE A 65 -5.48 12.54 0.11
CA ILE A 65 -6.27 13.40 -0.77
C ILE A 65 -7.24 14.16 0.09
N PRO A 66 -7.13 15.49 0.16
CA PRO A 66 -8.04 16.28 1.00
C PRO A 66 -9.48 16.13 0.56
N ASP A 67 -10.36 16.14 1.54
CA ASP A 67 -11.79 16.02 1.29
C ASP A 67 -12.49 17.38 1.31
N GLU A 68 -11.77 18.40 1.72
CA GLU A 68 -12.41 19.68 1.93
C GLU A 68 -12.97 20.26 0.67
N ILE A 69 -12.55 19.80 -0.47
CA ILE A 69 -13.08 20.35 -1.68
C ILE A 69 -14.55 20.08 -1.81
N GLN A 70 -15.02 18.98 -1.26
CA GLN A 70 -16.42 18.75 -1.39
C GLN A 70 -17.21 19.51 -0.35
N THR A 71 -16.56 20.13 0.58
CA THR A 71 -17.30 20.85 1.56
C THR A 71 -17.42 22.30 1.24
N GLN A 72 -16.83 22.68 0.30
CA GLN A 72 -16.84 24.01 0.04
C GLN A 72 -18.06 24.49 -0.41
N GLU A 73 -18.12 23.88 -0.12
CA GLU A 73 -18.92 24.35 -0.17
C GLU A 73 -19.36 24.89 -0.04
#